data_7ea38f96577502f6851513256e5c66f1
#
_entry.id   7ea38f96577502f6851513256e5c66f1
#
_cell.length_a   1.000
_cell.length_b   1.000
_cell.length_c   1.000
_cell.angle_alpha   90.00
_cell.angle_beta   90.00
_cell.angle_gamma   90.00
#
_symmetry.space_group_name_H-M   'P 1'
#
loop_
_entity.id
_entity.type
_entity.pdbx_description
1 polymer ?
#
loop_
_entity_poly.entity_id
_entity_poly.type
_entity_poly.pdbx_seq_one_letter_code
_entity_poly.pdbx_strand_id
1 'polypeptide(L)'
;MESRDWSSDVCSSDLASTLVNLGYADGLICGLFGSYGKHLASITDIIGLKPGVKAAAALNSLVLPSGNVFLTDTHVNTDPNAEELTEITLMAAEEVRRFGLEPAVALLSHSNYGSSNALGASKMREVLQLVNERKPELMIDGEMRGDLAMNEAHRREIMPESPLKGSANLLVFPNLSAARISYSLLRGTTTA
;
A
#
# COMPACT_ATOMS: atom_id res chain seq x y z
N MET A 1 9.11 -37.24 29.71
CA MET A 1 9.07 -37.44 28.22
C MET A 1 8.59 -36.13 27.64
N GLU A 2 9.55 -35.24 27.42
CA GLU A 2 9.26 -33.90 26.84
C GLU A 2 8.79 -34.10 25.42
N SER A 3 7.58 -33.66 25.14
CA SER A 3 7.11 -33.53 23.78
C SER A 3 8.01 -32.49 23.08
N ARG A 4 8.93 -32.95 22.25
CA ARG A 4 9.63 -32.04 21.33
C ARG A 4 8.57 -31.35 20.45
N ASP A 5 8.39 -30.09 20.71
CA ASP A 5 7.57 -29.24 19.87
C ASP A 5 8.28 -29.11 18.51
N TRP A 6 7.84 -29.87 17.54
CA TRP A 6 8.35 -29.87 16.17
C TRP A 6 8.03 -28.56 15.43
N SER A 7 7.32 -27.62 16.10
CA SER A 7 6.91 -26.34 15.53
C SER A 7 7.97 -25.25 15.62
N SER A 8 9.12 -25.49 16.30
CA SER A 8 10.03 -24.41 16.67
C SER A 8 11.17 -24.13 15.69
N ASP A 9 11.54 -25.06 14.81
CA ASP A 9 12.80 -24.92 14.06
C ASP A 9 12.65 -24.73 12.55
N VAL A 10 11.50 -25.04 11.95
CA VAL A 10 11.21 -24.72 10.54
C VAL A 10 9.80 -24.18 10.46
N CYS A 11 9.68 -22.86 10.32
CA CYS A 11 8.39 -22.23 10.07
C CYS A 11 7.89 -22.67 8.69
N SER A 12 6.60 -22.96 8.58
CA SER A 12 5.97 -23.29 7.28
C SER A 12 6.23 -22.22 6.21
N SER A 13 6.42 -20.97 6.63
CA SER A 13 6.82 -19.85 5.77
C SER A 13 8.21 -20.03 5.20
N ASP A 14 9.18 -20.59 5.95
CA ASP A 14 10.57 -20.77 5.50
C ASP A 14 10.62 -21.80 4.37
N LEU A 15 9.97 -22.96 4.58
CA LEU A 15 9.89 -23.99 3.55
C LEU A 15 9.17 -23.48 2.30
N ALA A 16 8.02 -22.82 2.46
CA ALA A 16 7.25 -22.30 1.34
C ALA A 16 8.02 -21.19 0.58
N SER A 17 8.69 -20.29 1.30
CA SER A 17 9.56 -19.25 0.70
C SER A 17 10.72 -19.87 -0.06
N THR A 18 11.32 -20.95 0.46
CA THR A 18 12.39 -21.67 -0.22
C THR A 18 11.91 -22.32 -1.51
N LEU A 19 10.72 -22.92 -1.52
CA LEU A 19 10.15 -23.50 -2.74
C LEU A 19 9.89 -22.45 -3.82
N VAL A 20 9.38 -21.27 -3.44
CA VAL A 20 9.20 -20.15 -4.37
C VAL A 20 10.55 -19.66 -4.90
N ASN A 21 11.52 -19.47 -4.01
CA ASN A 21 12.86 -18.99 -4.38
C ASN A 21 13.59 -19.94 -5.35
N LEU A 22 13.37 -21.24 -5.20
CA LEU A 22 13.92 -22.28 -6.09
C LEU A 22 13.10 -22.51 -7.37
N GLY A 23 11.98 -21.80 -7.56
CA GLY A 23 11.13 -21.93 -8.74
C GLY A 23 10.25 -23.18 -8.78
N TYR A 24 10.06 -23.86 -7.64
CA TYR A 24 9.13 -25.00 -7.53
C TYR A 24 7.68 -24.56 -7.28
N ALA A 25 7.46 -23.28 -6.98
CA ALA A 25 6.15 -22.68 -6.82
C ALA A 25 6.16 -21.23 -7.31
N ASP A 26 5.04 -20.75 -7.83
CA ASP A 26 4.88 -19.40 -8.36
C ASP A 26 4.51 -18.36 -7.29
N GLY A 27 4.12 -18.82 -6.10
CA GLY A 27 3.76 -17.97 -4.98
C GLY A 27 3.52 -18.79 -3.71
N LEU A 28 3.35 -18.08 -2.60
CA LEU A 28 3.03 -18.70 -1.33
C LEU A 28 1.89 -17.97 -0.63
N ILE A 29 1.08 -18.72 0.12
CA ILE A 29 0.10 -18.20 1.07
C ILE A 29 0.51 -18.69 2.45
N CYS A 30 0.77 -17.76 3.37
CA CYS A 30 1.15 -18.06 4.74
C CYS A 30 0.41 -17.15 5.72
N GLY A 31 0.53 -17.46 7.05
CA GLY A 31 -0.05 -16.61 8.09
C GLY A 31 -1.16 -17.26 8.90
N LEU A 32 -1.34 -18.59 8.80
CA LEU A 32 -2.32 -19.30 9.62
C LEU A 32 -1.96 -19.28 11.12
N PHE A 33 -0.66 -19.38 11.44
CA PHE A 33 -0.13 -19.33 12.79
C PHE A 33 1.07 -18.38 12.85
N GLY A 34 1.24 -17.68 13.97
CA GLY A 34 2.35 -16.75 14.19
C GLY A 34 1.98 -15.29 13.95
N SER A 35 2.98 -14.42 14.01
CA SER A 35 2.78 -12.98 13.76
C SER A 35 3.14 -12.63 12.32
N TYR A 36 2.44 -11.63 11.76
CA TYR A 36 2.72 -11.08 10.44
C TYR A 36 4.21 -10.73 10.25
N GLY A 37 4.83 -10.08 11.25
CA GLY A 37 6.23 -9.68 11.17
C GLY A 37 7.20 -10.86 11.06
N LYS A 38 6.92 -12.00 11.73
CA LYS A 38 7.76 -13.21 11.61
C LYS A 38 7.69 -13.80 10.20
N HIS A 39 6.48 -13.92 9.64
CA HIS A 39 6.32 -14.42 8.28
C HIS A 39 6.98 -13.49 7.25
N LEU A 40 6.83 -12.17 7.42
CA LEU A 40 7.47 -11.20 6.54
C LEU A 40 9.00 -11.29 6.62
N ALA A 41 9.57 -11.43 7.83
CA ALA A 41 11.01 -11.61 8.01
C ALA A 41 11.50 -12.85 7.26
N SER A 42 10.88 -14.01 7.46
CA SER A 42 11.23 -15.23 6.73
C SER A 42 11.17 -15.06 5.20
N ILE A 43 10.15 -14.37 4.70
CA ILE A 43 10.01 -14.11 3.25
C ILE A 43 11.12 -13.20 2.75
N THR A 44 11.40 -12.12 3.47
CA THR A 44 12.46 -11.17 3.06
C THR A 44 13.86 -11.74 3.19
N ASP A 45 14.10 -12.62 4.15
CA ASP A 45 15.40 -13.29 4.35
C ASP A 45 15.68 -14.35 3.28
N ILE A 46 14.65 -15.07 2.81
CA ILE A 46 14.80 -16.19 1.88
C ILE A 46 14.61 -15.75 0.42
N ILE A 47 13.56 -15.00 0.11
CA ILE A 47 13.27 -14.53 -1.25
C ILE A 47 14.00 -13.23 -1.54
N GLY A 48 14.14 -12.37 -0.54
CA GLY A 48 14.72 -11.04 -0.67
C GLY A 48 13.73 -10.00 -1.20
N LEU A 49 14.24 -8.78 -1.35
CA LEU A 49 13.52 -7.68 -1.98
C LEU A 49 13.89 -7.60 -3.47
N LYS A 50 13.02 -7.02 -4.28
CA LYS A 50 13.35 -6.72 -5.69
C LYS A 50 14.61 -5.83 -5.77
N PRO A 51 15.47 -5.99 -6.80
CA PRO A 51 16.62 -5.11 -6.99
C PRO A 51 16.22 -3.63 -6.98
N GLY A 52 16.92 -2.83 -6.17
CA GLY A 52 16.69 -1.40 -6.03
C GLY A 52 15.59 -1.00 -5.04
N VAL A 53 14.85 -1.95 -4.49
CA VAL A 53 13.83 -1.71 -3.46
C VAL A 53 14.45 -1.78 -2.07
N LYS A 54 14.18 -0.82 -1.21
CA LYS A 54 14.77 -0.73 0.14
C LYS A 54 13.90 -1.35 1.23
N ALA A 55 12.59 -1.43 1.02
CA ALA A 55 11.65 -1.96 2.00
C ALA A 55 10.50 -2.73 1.34
N ALA A 56 10.02 -3.76 2.01
CA ALA A 56 8.74 -4.39 1.65
C ALA A 56 7.58 -3.46 1.99
N ALA A 57 6.49 -3.57 1.25
CA ALA A 57 5.25 -2.86 1.55
C ALA A 57 4.04 -3.77 1.36
N ALA A 58 2.95 -3.46 2.04
CA ALA A 58 1.70 -4.20 1.93
C ALA A 58 0.68 -3.44 1.09
N LEU A 59 0.07 -4.14 0.13
CA LEU A 59 -1.05 -3.65 -0.65
C LEU A 59 -2.28 -4.48 -0.35
N ASN A 60 -3.33 -3.84 0.15
CA ASN A 60 -4.63 -4.47 0.34
C ASN A 60 -5.59 -4.07 -0.77
N SER A 61 -6.34 -5.03 -1.29
CA SER A 61 -7.45 -4.79 -2.20
C SER A 61 -8.78 -4.98 -1.47
N LEU A 62 -9.67 -4.02 -1.62
CA LEU A 62 -11.08 -4.11 -1.20
C LEU A 62 -11.97 -4.11 -2.44
N VAL A 63 -12.82 -5.11 -2.53
CA VAL A 63 -13.85 -5.19 -3.57
C VAL A 63 -15.09 -4.50 -3.04
N LEU A 64 -15.35 -3.30 -3.53
CA LEU A 64 -16.52 -2.49 -3.16
C LEU A 64 -17.59 -2.58 -4.25
N PRO A 65 -18.86 -2.29 -3.94
CA PRO A 65 -19.89 -2.17 -4.98
C PRO A 65 -19.56 -1.14 -6.07
N SER A 66 -18.75 -0.13 -5.72
CA SER A 66 -18.28 0.91 -6.64
C SER A 66 -17.03 0.53 -7.45
N GLY A 67 -16.42 -0.62 -7.19
CA GLY A 67 -15.18 -1.07 -7.83
C GLY A 67 -14.09 -1.46 -6.85
N ASN A 68 -12.96 -1.89 -7.39
CA ASN A 68 -11.80 -2.28 -6.56
C ASN A 68 -11.04 -1.04 -6.09
N VAL A 69 -10.73 -1.01 -4.80
CA VAL A 69 -9.89 0.02 -4.18
C VAL A 69 -8.69 -0.65 -3.51
N PHE A 70 -7.51 -0.14 -3.80
CA PHE A 70 -6.25 -0.60 -3.22
C PHE A 70 -5.75 0.41 -2.18
N LEU A 71 -5.21 -0.10 -1.08
CA LEU A 71 -4.70 0.70 0.03
C LEU A 71 -3.26 0.29 0.36
N THR A 72 -2.36 1.24 0.52
CA THR A 72 -0.95 1.03 0.88
C THR A 72 -0.41 2.13 1.81
N ASP A 73 0.55 1.92 2.69
CA ASP A 73 0.97 0.66 3.28
C ASP A 73 0.14 0.37 4.52
N THR A 74 -0.42 -0.81 4.61
CA THR A 74 -1.37 -1.15 5.67
C THR A 74 -0.80 -2.07 6.75
N HIS A 75 0.46 -2.57 6.62
CA HIS A 75 0.96 -3.59 7.54
C HIS A 75 2.45 -3.50 7.89
N VAL A 76 3.29 -2.85 7.12
CA VAL A 76 4.74 -2.97 7.22
C VAL A 76 5.39 -1.71 7.80
N ASN A 77 5.29 -0.59 7.09
CA ASN A 77 6.06 0.61 7.41
C ASN A 77 5.27 1.54 8.34
N THR A 78 5.76 1.71 9.56
CA THR A 78 5.04 2.48 10.60
C THR A 78 4.91 3.95 10.24
N ASP A 79 6.00 4.60 9.85
CA ASP A 79 6.03 6.00 9.44
C ASP A 79 7.13 6.21 8.39
N PRO A 80 6.91 5.79 7.14
CA PRO A 80 7.89 5.92 6.06
C PRO A 80 8.16 7.39 5.76
N ASN A 81 9.40 7.72 5.43
CA ASN A 81 9.74 9.04 4.93
C ASN A 81 9.24 9.25 3.48
N ALA A 82 9.43 10.45 2.91
CA ALA A 82 8.91 10.77 1.58
C ALA A 82 9.52 9.89 0.47
N GLU A 83 10.82 9.59 0.55
CA GLU A 83 11.49 8.71 -0.40
C GLU A 83 10.96 7.28 -0.34
N GLU A 84 10.85 6.71 0.87
CA GLU A 84 10.29 5.37 1.08
C GLU A 84 8.83 5.28 0.61
N LEU A 85 8.03 6.31 0.93
CA LEU A 85 6.63 6.34 0.52
C LEU A 85 6.48 6.53 -0.99
N THR A 86 7.41 7.20 -1.65
CA THR A 86 7.51 7.29 -3.10
C THR A 86 7.76 5.90 -3.72
N GLU A 87 8.73 5.15 -3.20
CA GLU A 87 8.99 3.77 -3.64
C GLU A 87 7.77 2.87 -3.44
N ILE A 88 7.13 2.94 -2.27
CA ILE A 88 5.89 2.21 -1.95
C ILE A 88 4.78 2.55 -2.95
N THR A 89 4.61 3.84 -3.26
CA THR A 89 3.58 4.32 -4.21
C THR A 89 3.82 3.75 -5.61
N LEU A 90 5.05 3.80 -6.09
CA LEU A 90 5.41 3.29 -7.41
C LEU A 90 5.23 1.77 -7.51
N MET A 91 5.66 1.01 -6.49
CA MET A 91 5.44 -0.43 -6.43
C MET A 91 3.94 -0.78 -6.42
N ALA A 92 3.16 -0.06 -5.61
CA ALA A 92 1.72 -0.27 -5.53
C ALA A 92 1.02 0.01 -6.87
N ALA A 93 1.43 1.07 -7.57
CA ALA A 93 0.90 1.39 -8.89
C ALA A 93 1.22 0.29 -9.93
N GLU A 94 2.41 -0.31 -9.87
CA GLU A 94 2.77 -1.45 -10.72
C GLU A 94 1.89 -2.67 -10.41
N GLU A 95 1.63 -2.95 -9.14
CA GLU A 95 0.76 -4.08 -8.76
C GLU A 95 -0.69 -3.84 -9.21
N VAL A 96 -1.23 -2.61 -9.10
CA VAL A 96 -2.57 -2.28 -9.63
C VAL A 96 -2.64 -2.57 -11.14
N ARG A 97 -1.60 -2.25 -11.92
CA ARG A 97 -1.54 -2.59 -13.35
C ARG A 97 -1.52 -4.09 -13.59
N ARG A 98 -0.88 -4.89 -12.72
CA ARG A 98 -0.91 -6.37 -12.82
C ARG A 98 -2.31 -6.96 -12.62
N PHE A 99 -3.18 -6.26 -11.87
CA PHE A 99 -4.61 -6.59 -11.79
C PHE A 99 -5.41 -6.16 -13.03
N GLY A 100 -4.75 -5.61 -14.06
CA GLY A 100 -5.41 -5.15 -15.29
C GLY A 100 -6.12 -3.80 -15.17
N LEU A 101 -5.78 -3.01 -14.15
CA LEU A 101 -6.39 -1.71 -13.88
C LEU A 101 -5.35 -0.58 -14.06
N GLU A 102 -5.79 0.55 -14.61
CA GLU A 102 -4.94 1.75 -14.59
C GLU A 102 -4.98 2.39 -13.20
N PRO A 103 -3.80 2.65 -12.58
CA PRO A 103 -3.74 3.26 -11.27
C PRO A 103 -4.13 4.74 -11.33
N ALA A 104 -5.14 5.11 -10.56
CA ALA A 104 -5.51 6.48 -10.23
C ALA A 104 -5.18 6.71 -8.76
N VAL A 105 -4.05 7.35 -8.51
CA VAL A 105 -3.41 7.41 -7.19
C VAL A 105 -3.82 8.67 -6.44
N ALA A 106 -4.36 8.52 -5.23
CA ALA A 106 -4.59 9.63 -4.32
C ALA A 106 -3.65 9.57 -3.11
N LEU A 107 -2.87 10.63 -2.91
CA LEU A 107 -2.05 10.84 -1.73
C LEU A 107 -2.89 11.46 -0.62
N LEU A 108 -3.20 10.66 0.41
CA LEU A 108 -4.17 11.03 1.42
C LEU A 108 -3.56 11.82 2.58
N SER A 109 -4.31 12.80 3.05
CA SER A 109 -3.99 13.61 4.23
C SER A 109 -5.27 14.05 4.95
N HIS A 110 -5.11 14.70 6.10
CA HIS A 110 -6.19 15.41 6.78
C HIS A 110 -6.56 16.75 6.13
N SER A 111 -5.76 17.22 5.16
CA SER A 111 -5.86 18.51 4.47
C SER A 111 -5.89 18.34 2.98
N ASN A 112 -6.20 19.41 2.26
CA ASN A 112 -6.25 19.44 0.81
C ASN A 112 -5.29 20.48 0.25
N TYR A 113 -4.45 20.12 -0.72
CA TYR A 113 -3.73 20.97 -1.63
C TYR A 113 -3.03 22.18 -0.96
N GLY A 114 -2.22 21.91 0.08
CA GLY A 114 -1.44 22.94 0.77
C GLY A 114 -2.18 23.70 1.86
N SER A 115 -3.42 23.33 2.21
CA SER A 115 -4.18 24.00 3.29
C SER A 115 -3.62 23.74 4.70
N SER A 116 -2.64 22.86 4.84
CA SER A 116 -1.95 22.58 6.11
C SER A 116 -0.44 22.43 5.91
N ASN A 117 0.34 22.95 6.86
CA ASN A 117 1.79 22.76 6.95
C ASN A 117 2.21 21.69 7.97
N ALA A 118 1.27 20.86 8.43
CA ALA A 118 1.60 19.72 9.29
C ALA A 118 2.53 18.73 8.56
N LEU A 119 3.41 18.08 9.31
CA LEU A 119 4.46 17.21 8.76
C LEU A 119 3.91 16.13 7.81
N GLY A 120 2.77 15.51 8.16
CA GLY A 120 2.14 14.50 7.31
C GLY A 120 1.66 15.06 5.96
N ALA A 121 1.06 16.27 5.96
CA ALA A 121 0.62 16.93 4.73
C ALA A 121 1.81 17.35 3.85
N SER A 122 2.84 17.93 4.45
CA SER A 122 4.07 18.31 3.75
C SER A 122 4.79 17.11 3.15
N LYS A 123 4.86 16.00 3.88
CA LYS A 123 5.40 14.74 3.38
C LYS A 123 4.66 14.25 2.13
N MET A 124 3.32 14.28 2.13
CA MET A 124 2.54 13.83 0.97
C MET A 124 2.75 14.72 -0.26
N ARG A 125 2.93 16.04 -0.09
CA ARG A 125 3.30 16.93 -1.21
C ARG A 125 4.69 16.63 -1.76
N GLU A 126 5.65 16.34 -0.90
CA GLU A 126 6.99 15.90 -1.30
C GLU A 126 6.94 14.58 -2.08
N VAL A 127 6.13 13.61 -1.63
CA VAL A 127 5.88 12.36 -2.37
C VAL A 127 5.30 12.64 -3.76
N LEU A 128 4.32 13.54 -3.87
CA LEU A 128 3.75 13.93 -5.16
C LEU A 128 4.83 14.45 -6.11
N GLN A 129 5.69 15.35 -5.61
CA GLN A 129 6.79 15.89 -6.40
C GLN A 129 7.75 14.79 -6.87
N LEU A 130 8.22 13.95 -5.95
CA LEU A 130 9.16 12.87 -6.24
C LEU A 130 8.58 11.84 -7.23
N VAL A 131 7.30 11.50 -7.10
CA VAL A 131 6.62 10.60 -8.04
C VAL A 131 6.52 11.23 -9.42
N ASN A 132 6.13 12.50 -9.53
CA ASN A 132 6.04 13.21 -10.81
C ASN A 132 7.41 13.34 -11.51
N GLU A 133 8.49 13.49 -10.75
CA GLU A 133 9.86 13.50 -11.30
C GLU A 133 10.27 12.13 -11.86
N ARG A 134 9.87 11.03 -11.20
CA ARG A 134 10.26 9.65 -11.57
C ARG A 134 9.33 9.00 -12.59
N LYS A 135 8.03 9.32 -12.53
CA LYS A 135 6.96 8.72 -13.32
C LYS A 135 5.90 9.76 -13.69
N PRO A 136 6.23 10.74 -14.57
CA PRO A 136 5.33 11.82 -14.93
C PRO A 136 4.04 11.37 -15.62
N GLU A 137 4.02 10.15 -16.16
CA GLU A 137 2.84 9.53 -16.78
C GLU A 137 1.85 8.91 -15.79
N LEU A 138 2.22 8.77 -14.50
CA LEU A 138 1.34 8.20 -13.50
C LEU A 138 0.24 9.19 -13.13
N MET A 139 -1.01 8.75 -13.25
CA MET A 139 -2.16 9.55 -12.79
C MET A 139 -2.19 9.61 -11.27
N ILE A 140 -1.64 10.66 -10.69
CA ILE A 140 -1.49 10.87 -9.25
C ILE A 140 -1.83 12.30 -8.87
N ASP A 141 -2.43 12.49 -7.68
CA ASP A 141 -2.74 13.81 -7.15
C ASP A 141 -2.79 13.81 -5.61
N GLY A 142 -2.70 14.96 -5.01
CA GLY A 142 -2.74 15.18 -3.55
C GLY A 142 -1.83 16.34 -3.11
N GLU A 143 -1.71 16.58 -1.82
CA GLU A 143 -2.40 15.85 -0.75
C GLU A 143 -3.89 16.20 -0.74
N MET A 144 -4.72 15.20 -0.43
CA MET A 144 -6.15 15.40 -0.33
C MET A 144 -6.79 14.52 0.73
N ARG A 145 -7.99 14.90 1.19
CA ARG A 145 -8.80 14.06 2.07
C ARG A 145 -9.43 12.90 1.30
N GLY A 146 -9.79 11.84 2.02
CA GLY A 146 -10.36 10.63 1.42
C GLY A 146 -11.71 10.86 0.72
N ASP A 147 -12.53 11.82 1.18
CA ASP A 147 -13.78 12.19 0.53
C ASP A 147 -13.57 12.77 -0.88
N LEU A 148 -12.51 13.56 -1.07
CA LEU A 148 -12.14 14.06 -2.40
C LEU A 148 -11.54 12.99 -3.29
N ALA A 149 -10.74 12.09 -2.72
CA ALA A 149 -10.16 10.98 -3.46
C ALA A 149 -11.23 10.07 -4.08
N MET A 150 -12.30 9.82 -3.33
CA MET A 150 -13.38 8.91 -3.73
C MET A 150 -14.50 9.57 -4.52
N ASN A 151 -14.55 10.91 -4.61
CA ASN A 151 -15.63 11.65 -5.27
C ASN A 151 -15.06 12.69 -6.24
N GLU A 152 -15.11 12.38 -7.53
CA GLU A 152 -14.61 13.26 -8.60
C GLU A 152 -15.35 14.60 -8.64
N ALA A 153 -16.68 14.60 -8.50
CA ALA A 153 -17.45 15.83 -8.57
C ALA A 153 -17.03 16.81 -7.47
N HIS A 154 -16.94 16.31 -6.23
CA HIS A 154 -16.48 17.12 -5.09
C HIS A 154 -15.03 17.56 -5.24
N ARG A 155 -14.15 16.70 -5.77
CA ARG A 155 -12.75 17.07 -6.03
C ARG A 155 -12.65 18.19 -7.07
N ARG A 156 -13.44 18.14 -8.15
CA ARG A 156 -13.43 19.16 -9.20
C ARG A 156 -13.94 20.51 -8.73
N GLU A 157 -14.81 20.57 -7.74
CA GLU A 157 -15.25 21.84 -7.13
C GLU A 157 -14.11 22.54 -6.39
N ILE A 158 -13.21 21.77 -5.74
CA ILE A 158 -12.10 22.31 -4.94
C ILE A 158 -10.82 22.47 -5.77
N MET A 159 -10.54 21.50 -6.65
CA MET A 159 -9.37 21.48 -7.53
C MET A 159 -9.77 21.08 -8.95
N PRO A 160 -10.23 22.06 -9.76
CA PRO A 160 -10.64 21.80 -11.15
C PRO A 160 -9.51 21.23 -12.03
N GLU A 161 -8.26 21.57 -11.71
CA GLU A 161 -7.05 21.16 -12.44
C GLU A 161 -6.54 19.77 -12.03
N SER A 162 -7.22 19.07 -11.12
CA SER A 162 -6.83 17.72 -10.69
C SER A 162 -6.70 16.77 -11.89
N PRO A 163 -5.55 16.08 -12.06
CA PRO A 163 -5.35 15.15 -13.16
C PRO A 163 -6.15 13.84 -12.98
N LEU A 164 -6.64 13.56 -11.77
CA LEU A 164 -7.41 12.36 -11.50
C LEU A 164 -8.75 12.37 -12.20
N LYS A 165 -9.05 11.28 -12.91
CA LYS A 165 -10.35 11.05 -13.56
C LYS A 165 -11.09 9.96 -12.80
N GLY A 166 -12.35 10.20 -12.47
CA GLY A 166 -13.14 9.28 -11.65
C GLY A 166 -12.72 9.26 -10.19
N SER A 167 -13.10 8.22 -9.47
CA SER A 167 -12.64 7.92 -8.13
C SER A 167 -11.23 7.37 -8.18
N ALA A 168 -10.38 7.73 -7.20
CA ALA A 168 -9.10 7.09 -7.04
C ALA A 168 -9.29 5.60 -6.73
N ASN A 169 -8.44 4.75 -7.31
CA ASN A 169 -8.44 3.32 -7.04
C ASN A 169 -7.21 2.84 -6.27
N LEU A 170 -6.22 3.71 -6.07
CA LEU A 170 -5.06 3.45 -5.22
C LEU A 170 -4.92 4.59 -4.20
N LEU A 171 -5.10 4.24 -2.92
CA LEU A 171 -5.05 5.16 -1.79
C LEU A 171 -3.73 4.98 -1.05
N VAL A 172 -2.92 6.04 -0.97
CA VAL A 172 -1.63 6.07 -0.29
C VAL A 172 -1.75 6.92 0.97
N PHE A 173 -1.33 6.36 2.10
CA PHE A 173 -1.47 6.98 3.41
C PHE A 173 -0.14 7.47 3.96
N PRO A 174 -0.12 8.55 4.77
CA PRO A 174 1.11 9.11 5.30
C PRO A 174 1.82 8.22 6.33
N ASN A 175 1.10 7.29 6.94
CA ASN A 175 1.63 6.36 7.95
C ASN A 175 0.70 5.16 8.15
N LEU A 176 1.21 4.14 8.85
CA LEU A 176 0.50 2.89 9.14
C LEU A 176 -0.81 3.10 9.90
N SER A 177 -0.84 4.02 10.88
CA SER A 177 -2.04 4.25 11.69
C SER A 177 -3.20 4.75 10.84
N ALA A 178 -2.96 5.74 9.98
CA ALA A 178 -3.96 6.25 9.05
C ALA A 178 -4.45 5.15 8.09
N ALA A 179 -3.53 4.38 7.53
CA ALA A 179 -3.85 3.28 6.61
C ALA A 179 -4.69 2.18 7.29
N ARG A 180 -4.30 1.74 8.48
CA ARG A 180 -4.99 0.67 9.22
C ARG A 180 -6.39 1.07 9.66
N ILE A 181 -6.55 2.30 10.17
CA ILE A 181 -7.86 2.82 10.58
C ILE A 181 -8.79 2.89 9.36
N SER A 182 -8.32 3.49 8.27
CA SER A 182 -9.11 3.62 7.03
C SER A 182 -9.47 2.26 6.43
N TYR A 183 -8.52 1.33 6.36
CA TYR A 183 -8.77 -0.03 5.90
C TYR A 183 -9.84 -0.74 6.74
N SER A 184 -9.73 -0.68 8.08
CA SER A 184 -10.69 -1.34 8.97
C SER A 184 -12.09 -0.73 8.88
N LEU A 185 -12.20 0.59 8.75
CA LEU A 185 -13.48 1.28 8.56
C LEU A 185 -14.13 0.89 7.23
N LEU A 186 -13.39 0.99 6.12
CA LEU A 186 -13.90 0.61 4.81
C LEU A 186 -14.33 -0.86 4.77
N ARG A 187 -13.51 -1.76 5.29
CA ARG A 187 -13.85 -3.18 5.40
C ARG A 187 -15.12 -3.42 6.22
N GLY A 188 -15.29 -2.71 7.35
CA GLY A 188 -16.46 -2.82 8.20
C GLY A 188 -17.76 -2.33 7.55
N THR A 189 -17.68 -1.42 6.58
CA THR A 189 -18.84 -0.92 5.83
C THR A 189 -19.21 -1.79 4.62
N THR A 190 -18.35 -2.73 4.25
CA THR A 190 -18.55 -3.59 3.05
C THR A 190 -19.04 -5.00 3.38
N THR A 191 -19.17 -5.35 4.65
CA THR A 191 -19.79 -6.63 5.03
C THR A 191 -21.29 -6.55 4.84
N ALA A 192 -21.72 -7.01 3.72
CA ALA A 192 -23.04 -7.55 3.54
C ALA A 192 -23.00 -9.05 3.80
#